data_4b2d550430bb826ac673a1371890128b
#
_entry.id   4b2d550430bb826ac673a1371890128b
#
_cell.length_a   1.000
_cell.length_b   1.000
_cell.length_c   1.000
_cell.angle_alpha   90.00
_cell.angle_beta   90.00
_cell.angle_gamma   90.00
#
_symmetry.space_group_name_H-M   'P 1'
#
loop_
_entity.id
_entity.type
_entity.pdbx_description
1 polymer ?
#
loop_
_entity_poly.entity_id
_entity_poly.type
_entity_poly.pdbx_seq_one_letter_code
_entity_poly.pdbx_strand_id
1 'polypeptide(L)'
;SEQVTNPDFGCSPEERSLENLLNSGVILVEKPRGPTSHQLTAWARDLLGISKIGHGGTLDPFATGLLTLLLGKATRLTDIVLRGDKTYVGVLKFGRPIEESELCDLLSKLEGVIYNVPPLESAVKIQVRTRTIRSIRTVGVDTESKIAAFELSCSAGTYVRTLAKDFGLLLGTSCELTELHRSHTGSFSQEMSCTMQQLADAAFLYHEHDDDRALRKLISPVE
;
A
#
# COMPACT_ATOMS: atom_id res chain seq x y z
N SER A 1 34.29 -14.04 2.45
CA SER A 1 35.22 -13.04 1.88
C SER A 1 34.62 -11.67 2.20
N GLU A 2 35.27 -10.97 3.13
CA GLU A 2 34.99 -9.55 3.43
C GLU A 2 35.31 -8.75 2.16
N GLN A 3 34.28 -8.21 1.51
CA GLN A 3 34.51 -7.20 0.49
C GLN A 3 34.92 -5.91 1.22
N VAL A 4 36.18 -5.55 1.03
CA VAL A 4 36.70 -4.26 1.47
C VAL A 4 36.00 -3.18 0.64
N THR A 5 34.99 -2.52 1.26
CA THR A 5 34.38 -1.32 0.67
C THR A 5 35.43 -0.21 0.64
N ASN A 6 35.59 0.44 -0.48
CA ASN A 6 36.48 1.59 -0.61
C ASN A 6 35.96 2.72 0.32
N PRO A 7 36.73 3.18 1.31
CA PRO A 7 36.30 4.21 2.27
C PRO A 7 35.99 5.57 1.62
N ASP A 8 36.41 5.78 0.38
CA ASP A 8 36.14 7.03 -0.37
C ASP A 8 34.76 7.04 -1.05
N PHE A 9 34.03 5.93 -1.04
CA PHE A 9 32.72 5.80 -1.69
C PHE A 9 31.68 5.21 -0.75
N GLY A 10 30.83 6.09 -0.23
CA GLY A 10 29.69 5.75 0.60
C GLY A 10 29.93 6.02 2.08
N CYS A 11 28.85 6.29 2.78
CA CYS A 11 28.79 6.35 4.24
C CYS A 11 27.80 5.31 4.73
N SER A 12 27.94 4.87 5.99
CA SER A 12 26.93 3.97 6.56
C SER A 12 25.55 4.67 6.58
N PRO A 13 24.46 3.93 6.52
CA PRO A 13 23.11 4.53 6.58
C PRO A 13 22.92 5.46 7.79
N GLU A 14 23.56 5.14 8.91
CA GLU A 14 23.50 5.90 10.17
C GLU A 14 24.29 7.21 10.13
N GLU A 15 25.28 7.31 9.23
CA GLU A 15 26.14 8.49 9.05
C GLU A 15 25.60 9.48 8.02
N ARG A 16 24.52 9.13 7.29
CA ARG A 16 23.94 10.02 6.28
C ARG A 16 23.33 11.23 6.93
N SER A 17 23.60 12.41 6.37
CA SER A 17 22.96 13.64 6.84
C SER A 17 21.44 13.55 6.61
N LEU A 18 20.65 14.27 7.44
CA LEU A 18 19.20 14.33 7.23
C LEU A 18 18.86 14.90 5.84
N GLU A 19 19.62 15.87 5.36
CA GLU A 19 19.46 16.44 4.02
C GLU A 19 19.58 15.34 2.93
N ASN A 20 20.55 14.45 3.06
CA ASN A 20 20.71 13.30 2.14
C ASN A 20 19.53 12.34 2.23
N LEU A 21 19.02 12.05 3.43
CA LEU A 21 17.84 11.21 3.62
C LEU A 21 16.59 11.85 3.00
N LEU A 22 16.37 13.13 3.20
CA LEU A 22 15.25 13.87 2.61
C LEU A 22 15.35 13.97 1.07
N ASN A 23 16.57 13.94 0.54
CA ASN A 23 16.81 14.01 -0.91
C ASN A 23 16.78 12.64 -1.62
N SER A 24 16.82 11.53 -0.89
CA SER A 24 16.89 10.19 -1.51
C SER A 24 16.37 9.06 -0.62
N GLY A 25 15.53 9.35 0.34
CA GLY A 25 14.97 8.36 1.26
C GLY A 25 13.58 7.88 0.88
N VAL A 26 13.11 6.92 1.68
CA VAL A 26 11.77 6.34 1.60
C VAL A 26 11.10 6.47 2.96
N ILE A 27 9.85 6.90 2.98
CA ILE A 27 9.00 6.88 4.18
C ILE A 27 7.81 5.97 3.91
N LEU A 28 7.53 5.05 4.83
CA LEU A 28 6.35 4.23 4.82
C LEU A 28 5.30 4.88 5.71
N VAL A 29 4.17 5.26 5.14
CA VAL A 29 3.07 5.87 5.88
C VAL A 29 1.82 5.01 5.85
N GLU A 30 1.05 5.07 6.91
CA GLU A 30 -0.29 4.49 6.96
C GLU A 30 -1.29 5.53 6.45
N LYS A 31 -1.85 5.27 5.27
CA LYS A 31 -2.91 6.11 4.72
C LYS A 31 -4.22 5.85 5.45
N PRO A 32 -4.85 6.85 6.06
CA PRO A 32 -6.18 6.71 6.63
C PRO A 32 -7.25 6.70 5.55
N ARG A 33 -8.46 6.32 5.92
CA ARG A 33 -9.66 6.49 5.08
C ARG A 33 -9.94 7.99 4.87
N GLY A 34 -10.29 8.36 3.67
CA GLY A 34 -10.72 9.70 3.30
C GLY A 34 -9.83 10.37 2.26
N PRO A 35 -8.56 10.71 2.55
CA PRO A 35 -7.72 11.38 1.57
C PRO A 35 -7.33 10.44 0.41
N THR A 36 -7.13 11.04 -0.77
CA THR A 36 -6.45 10.34 -1.86
C THR A 36 -4.98 10.13 -1.54
N SER A 37 -4.35 9.15 -2.18
CA SER A 37 -2.89 8.95 -2.07
C SER A 37 -2.13 10.20 -2.50
N HIS A 38 -2.63 10.90 -3.50
CA HIS A 38 -2.03 12.14 -4.02
C HIS A 38 -2.10 13.29 -2.99
N GLN A 39 -3.25 13.48 -2.34
CA GLN A 39 -3.42 14.49 -1.28
C GLN A 39 -2.49 14.22 -0.10
N LEU A 40 -2.42 12.97 0.36
CA LEU A 40 -1.54 12.59 1.46
C LEU A 40 -0.08 12.82 1.10
N THR A 41 0.33 12.49 -0.12
CA THR A 41 1.68 12.73 -0.62
C THR A 41 2.01 14.23 -0.63
N ALA A 42 1.07 15.07 -1.05
CA ALA A 42 1.24 16.53 -1.03
C ALA A 42 1.39 17.08 0.41
N TRP A 43 0.59 16.58 1.36
CA TRP A 43 0.73 16.95 2.77
C TRP A 43 2.09 16.55 3.35
N ALA A 44 2.56 15.34 3.04
CA ALA A 44 3.88 14.90 3.47
C ALA A 44 4.99 15.77 2.89
N ARG A 45 4.90 16.15 1.61
CA ARG A 45 5.84 17.08 0.98
C ARG A 45 5.90 18.42 1.72
N ASP A 46 4.75 18.96 2.05
CA ASP A 46 4.64 20.26 2.72
C ASP A 46 5.17 20.18 4.16
N LEU A 47 4.86 19.10 4.90
CA LEU A 47 5.40 18.84 6.24
C LEU A 47 6.93 18.74 6.24
N LEU A 48 7.49 18.05 5.26
CA LEU A 48 8.94 17.84 5.16
C LEU A 48 9.67 19.06 4.58
N GLY A 49 8.98 20.01 3.99
CA GLY A 49 9.59 21.18 3.35
C GLY A 49 10.45 20.83 2.13
N ILE A 50 10.15 19.74 1.42
CA ILE A 50 10.89 19.29 0.24
C ILE A 50 10.15 19.64 -1.05
N SER A 51 10.88 19.73 -2.16
CA SER A 51 10.30 20.11 -3.45
C SER A 51 9.77 18.92 -4.25
N LYS A 52 10.33 17.72 -4.05
CA LYS A 52 10.03 16.53 -4.86
C LYS A 52 9.70 15.34 -3.99
N ILE A 53 8.52 14.79 -4.22
CA ILE A 53 8.04 13.57 -3.57
C ILE A 53 7.16 12.80 -4.56
N GLY A 54 7.15 11.48 -4.45
CA GLY A 54 6.24 10.60 -5.17
C GLY A 54 5.72 9.50 -4.26
N HIS A 55 4.80 8.69 -4.75
CA HIS A 55 4.33 7.52 -4.03
C HIS A 55 4.30 6.27 -4.91
N GLY A 56 4.47 5.12 -4.30
CA GLY A 56 4.43 3.82 -4.96
C GLY A 56 3.12 3.10 -4.69
N GLY A 57 2.25 3.03 -5.71
CA GLY A 57 1.00 2.29 -5.65
C GLY A 57 -0.15 3.06 -5.01
N THR A 58 -1.03 3.59 -5.84
CA THR A 58 -2.22 4.31 -5.41
C THR A 58 -3.15 3.42 -4.58
N LEU A 59 -3.67 3.97 -3.49
CA LEU A 59 -4.81 3.45 -2.73
C LEU A 59 -6.02 4.34 -2.97
N ASP A 60 -7.18 3.72 -3.14
CA ASP A 60 -8.44 4.46 -3.24
C ASP A 60 -8.72 5.28 -1.97
N PRO A 61 -9.52 6.36 -2.03
CA PRO A 61 -9.83 7.17 -0.86
C PRO A 61 -10.43 6.39 0.31
N PHE A 62 -11.30 5.40 0.03
CA PHE A 62 -11.90 4.56 1.07
C PHE A 62 -10.92 3.53 1.66
N ALA A 63 -9.86 3.19 0.94
CA ALA A 63 -8.87 2.22 1.36
C ALA A 63 -7.88 2.82 2.35
N THR A 64 -7.36 1.97 3.20
CA THR A 64 -6.36 2.29 4.22
C THR A 64 -5.08 1.48 4.02
N GLY A 65 -4.06 1.79 4.79
CA GLY A 65 -2.86 0.98 4.92
C GLY A 65 -1.63 1.57 4.27
N LEU A 66 -0.70 0.71 3.98
CA LEU A 66 0.67 1.05 3.64
C LEU A 66 0.77 1.80 2.31
N LEU A 67 1.33 3.00 2.35
CA LEU A 67 1.69 3.82 1.20
C LEU A 67 3.18 4.17 1.28
N THR A 68 3.92 3.88 0.22
CA THR A 68 5.35 4.19 0.13
C THR A 68 5.53 5.59 -0.42
N LEU A 69 6.20 6.47 0.33
CA LEU A 69 6.60 7.80 -0.12
C LEU A 69 8.06 7.78 -0.54
N LEU A 70 8.34 8.31 -1.72
CA LEU A 70 9.68 8.38 -2.32
C LEU A 70 10.14 9.84 -2.35
N LEU A 71 11.25 10.14 -1.66
CA LEU A 71 11.74 11.49 -1.45
C LEU A 71 12.81 11.85 -2.48
N GLY A 72 12.71 13.03 -3.07
CA GLY A 72 13.72 13.59 -3.93
C GLY A 72 14.14 12.66 -5.09
N LYS A 73 15.38 12.24 -5.12
CA LYS A 73 15.94 11.35 -6.15
C LYS A 73 15.35 9.94 -6.11
N ALA A 74 14.85 9.49 -4.94
CA ALA A 74 14.22 8.19 -4.82
C ALA A 74 12.96 8.05 -5.69
N THR A 75 12.35 9.14 -6.15
CA THR A 75 11.23 9.09 -7.11
C THR A 75 11.55 8.35 -8.40
N ARG A 76 12.83 8.20 -8.75
CA ARG A 76 13.27 7.39 -9.90
C ARG A 76 13.03 5.89 -9.71
N LEU A 77 12.80 5.46 -8.48
CA LEU A 77 12.53 4.06 -8.13
C LEU A 77 11.04 3.72 -8.12
N THR A 78 10.17 4.66 -8.47
CA THR A 78 8.71 4.47 -8.47
C THR A 78 8.31 3.20 -9.21
N ASP A 79 8.83 2.97 -10.41
CA ASP A 79 8.50 1.79 -11.20
C ASP A 79 8.90 0.47 -10.53
N ILE A 80 10.01 0.46 -9.80
CA ILE A 80 10.48 -0.73 -9.06
C ILE A 80 9.53 -1.00 -7.89
N VAL A 81 9.19 0.02 -7.11
CA VAL A 81 8.28 -0.09 -5.97
C VAL A 81 6.88 -0.48 -6.41
N LEU A 82 6.42 0.02 -7.56
CA LEU A 82 5.12 -0.32 -8.14
C LEU A 82 4.98 -1.80 -8.49
N ARG A 83 6.06 -2.49 -8.87
CA ARG A 83 6.03 -3.89 -9.36
C ARG A 83 5.90 -4.93 -8.25
N GLY A 84 6.14 -4.59 -7.00
CA GLY A 84 6.05 -5.53 -5.89
C GLY A 84 4.63 -6.07 -5.68
N ASP A 85 4.52 -7.32 -5.25
CA ASP A 85 3.25 -7.93 -4.84
C ASP A 85 2.63 -7.14 -3.69
N LYS A 86 1.32 -7.22 -3.56
CA LYS A 86 0.54 -6.52 -2.54
C LYS A 86 -0.26 -7.53 -1.72
N THR A 87 -0.39 -7.26 -0.43
CA THR A 87 -1.29 -8.02 0.45
C THR A 87 -2.34 -7.09 1.04
N TYR A 88 -3.57 -7.53 0.97
CA TYR A 88 -4.75 -6.80 1.43
C TYR A 88 -5.58 -7.64 2.39
N VAL A 89 -6.25 -6.95 3.30
CA VAL A 89 -7.42 -7.47 4.02
C VAL A 89 -8.62 -6.64 3.58
N GLY A 90 -9.69 -7.30 3.18
CA GLY A 90 -10.90 -6.63 2.71
C GLY A 90 -12.16 -7.14 3.41
N VAL A 91 -13.19 -6.31 3.42
CA VAL A 91 -14.52 -6.65 3.92
C VAL A 91 -15.52 -6.54 2.76
N LEU A 92 -16.29 -7.60 2.60
CA LEU A 92 -17.32 -7.74 1.58
C LEU A 92 -18.70 -7.65 2.22
N LYS A 93 -19.61 -6.94 1.58
CA LYS A 93 -21.04 -6.91 1.91
C LYS A 93 -21.81 -7.54 0.75
N PHE A 94 -22.58 -8.57 1.06
CA PHE A 94 -23.37 -9.31 0.09
C PHE A 94 -24.86 -8.88 0.11
N GLY A 95 -25.55 -9.13 -0.99
CA GLY A 95 -27.01 -8.90 -1.09
C GLY A 95 -27.84 -10.01 -0.45
N ARG A 96 -27.24 -11.17 -0.14
CA ARG A 96 -27.85 -12.31 0.54
C ARG A 96 -26.93 -12.88 1.60
N PRO A 97 -27.44 -13.69 2.56
CA PRO A 97 -26.59 -14.48 3.43
C PRO A 97 -25.64 -15.39 2.63
N ILE A 98 -24.40 -15.48 3.05
CA ILE A 98 -23.35 -16.35 2.49
C ILE A 98 -22.83 -17.24 3.60
N GLU A 99 -22.78 -18.55 3.37
CA GLU A 99 -22.17 -19.49 4.29
C GLU A 99 -20.64 -19.47 4.11
N GLU A 100 -19.91 -19.69 5.20
CA GLU A 100 -18.44 -19.70 5.16
C GLU A 100 -17.89 -20.73 4.18
N SER A 101 -18.47 -21.92 4.13
CA SER A 101 -18.08 -23.00 3.20
C SER A 101 -18.25 -22.57 1.74
N GLU A 102 -19.33 -21.85 1.42
CA GLU A 102 -19.62 -21.36 0.08
C GLU A 102 -18.54 -20.36 -0.38
N LEU A 103 -18.15 -19.43 0.51
CA LEU A 103 -17.09 -18.47 0.22
C LEU A 103 -15.71 -19.14 0.13
N CYS A 104 -15.38 -20.04 1.04
CA CYS A 104 -14.12 -20.80 1.01
C CYS A 104 -13.98 -21.59 -0.30
N ASP A 105 -15.05 -22.26 -0.75
CA ASP A 105 -15.06 -23.02 -2.01
C ASP A 105 -14.84 -22.09 -3.23
N LEU A 106 -15.43 -20.91 -3.22
CA LEU A 106 -15.21 -19.92 -4.26
C LEU A 106 -13.76 -19.45 -4.28
N LEU A 107 -13.25 -18.98 -3.15
CA LEU A 107 -11.91 -18.38 -3.08
C LEU A 107 -10.81 -19.39 -3.43
N SER A 108 -10.96 -20.65 -3.04
CA SER A 108 -10.01 -21.72 -3.38
C SER A 108 -9.80 -21.92 -4.89
N LYS A 109 -10.77 -21.52 -5.71
CA LYS A 109 -10.73 -21.66 -7.18
C LYS A 109 -10.11 -20.45 -7.89
N LEU A 110 -9.83 -19.37 -7.14
CA LEU A 110 -9.39 -18.10 -7.73
C LEU A 110 -7.88 -17.89 -7.66
N GLU A 111 -7.14 -18.80 -7.03
CA GLU A 111 -5.67 -18.73 -7.06
C GLU A 111 -5.13 -18.98 -8.47
N GLY A 112 -4.10 -18.24 -8.84
CA GLY A 112 -3.49 -18.31 -10.15
C GLY A 112 -3.75 -17.06 -11.01
N VAL A 113 -3.72 -17.25 -12.32
CA VAL A 113 -3.86 -16.14 -13.28
C VAL A 113 -5.34 -15.86 -13.53
N ILE A 114 -5.72 -14.61 -13.35
CA ILE A 114 -7.08 -14.11 -13.61
C ILE A 114 -7.07 -12.97 -14.62
N TYR A 115 -8.20 -12.71 -15.26
CA TYR A 115 -8.45 -11.47 -15.98
C TYR A 115 -9.02 -10.42 -15.01
N ASN A 116 -8.44 -9.23 -15.03
CA ASN A 116 -8.86 -8.15 -14.13
C ASN A 116 -8.88 -6.83 -14.89
N VAL A 117 -9.90 -6.03 -14.67
CA VAL A 117 -10.11 -4.74 -15.33
C VAL A 117 -10.18 -3.61 -14.32
N PRO A 118 -9.72 -2.38 -14.67
CA PRO A 118 -9.93 -1.21 -13.85
C PRO A 118 -11.43 -0.97 -13.62
N PRO A 119 -11.82 -0.44 -12.43
CA PRO A 119 -13.17 0.07 -12.24
C PRO A 119 -13.51 1.18 -13.25
N LEU A 120 -14.77 1.32 -13.61
CA LEU A 120 -15.22 2.33 -14.58
C LEU A 120 -14.87 3.77 -14.15
N GLU A 121 -14.84 4.00 -12.84
CA GLU A 121 -14.54 5.30 -12.23
C GLU A 121 -13.03 5.61 -12.14
N SER A 122 -12.18 4.68 -12.58
CA SER A 122 -10.74 4.91 -12.54
C SER A 122 -10.28 5.81 -13.68
N ALA A 123 -9.32 6.67 -13.42
CA ALA A 123 -8.70 7.54 -14.43
C ALA A 123 -7.83 6.76 -15.45
N VAL A 124 -7.71 5.45 -15.29
CA VAL A 124 -6.90 4.58 -16.15
C VAL A 124 -7.73 4.08 -17.31
N LYS A 125 -7.10 4.01 -18.50
CA LYS A 125 -7.74 3.42 -19.69
C LYS A 125 -8.24 2.00 -19.40
N ILE A 126 -9.50 1.74 -19.67
CA ILE A 126 -10.12 0.42 -19.52
C ILE A 126 -9.40 -0.55 -20.45
N GLN A 127 -8.68 -1.50 -19.86
CA GLN A 127 -7.97 -2.55 -20.58
C GLN A 127 -7.96 -3.81 -19.73
N VAL A 128 -8.42 -4.91 -20.32
CA VAL A 128 -8.32 -6.23 -19.68
C VAL A 128 -6.84 -6.60 -19.57
N ARG A 129 -6.41 -6.94 -18.37
CA ARG A 129 -5.04 -7.39 -18.09
C ARG A 129 -5.08 -8.66 -17.25
N THR A 130 -4.10 -9.50 -17.44
CA THR A 130 -3.88 -10.64 -16.55
C THR A 130 -3.23 -10.16 -15.25
N ARG A 131 -3.69 -10.75 -14.14
CA ARG A 131 -3.13 -10.55 -12.80
C ARG A 131 -3.00 -11.92 -12.14
N THR A 132 -2.12 -12.01 -11.18
CA THR A 132 -1.89 -13.26 -10.45
C THR A 132 -2.37 -13.11 -9.01
N ILE A 133 -3.28 -13.98 -8.61
CA ILE A 133 -3.65 -14.19 -7.22
C ILE A 133 -2.65 -15.20 -6.65
N ARG A 134 -1.80 -14.77 -5.73
CA ARG A 134 -0.81 -15.63 -5.07
C ARG A 134 -1.47 -16.52 -4.03
N SER A 135 -2.32 -15.89 -3.21
CA SER A 135 -3.15 -16.56 -2.23
C SER A 135 -4.39 -15.73 -1.93
N ILE A 136 -5.47 -16.39 -1.63
CA ILE A 136 -6.69 -15.74 -1.16
C ILE A 136 -7.40 -16.67 -0.18
N ARG A 137 -7.79 -16.15 0.98
CA ARG A 137 -8.46 -16.93 2.01
C ARG A 137 -9.53 -16.15 2.73
N THR A 138 -10.53 -16.86 3.20
CA THR A 138 -11.55 -16.34 4.12
C THR A 138 -10.93 -16.13 5.49
N VAL A 139 -11.14 -14.95 6.08
CA VAL A 139 -10.76 -14.63 7.46
C VAL A 139 -11.92 -14.89 8.41
N GLY A 140 -13.13 -14.57 7.99
CA GLY A 140 -14.33 -14.82 8.76
C GLY A 140 -15.58 -14.44 7.97
N VAL A 141 -16.71 -15.01 8.34
CA VAL A 141 -18.04 -14.75 7.76
C VAL A 141 -19.04 -14.53 8.86
N ASP A 142 -19.79 -13.45 8.76
CA ASP A 142 -21.03 -13.23 9.50
C ASP A 142 -22.20 -13.39 8.52
N THR A 143 -22.76 -14.59 8.49
CA THR A 143 -23.84 -14.97 7.56
C THR A 143 -25.08 -14.12 7.75
N GLU A 144 -25.44 -13.85 8.98
CA GLU A 144 -26.65 -13.08 9.32
C GLU A 144 -26.53 -11.62 8.88
N SER A 145 -25.37 -11.00 9.14
CA SER A 145 -25.07 -9.63 8.71
C SER A 145 -24.69 -9.53 7.24
N LYS A 146 -24.55 -10.64 6.54
CA LYS A 146 -24.15 -10.71 5.12
C LYS A 146 -22.76 -10.09 4.85
N ILE A 147 -21.83 -10.26 5.78
CA ILE A 147 -20.50 -9.67 5.75
C ILE A 147 -19.48 -10.79 5.79
N ALA A 148 -18.39 -10.62 5.03
CA ALA A 148 -17.23 -11.49 5.09
C ALA A 148 -15.93 -10.70 5.03
N ALA A 149 -14.91 -11.19 5.69
CA ALA A 149 -13.55 -10.69 5.58
C ALA A 149 -12.66 -11.72 4.87
N PHE A 150 -11.75 -11.24 4.04
CA PHE A 150 -10.79 -12.05 3.31
C PHE A 150 -9.40 -11.42 3.34
N GLU A 151 -8.38 -12.25 3.15
CA GLU A 151 -7.00 -11.81 2.91
C GLU A 151 -6.58 -12.22 1.52
N LEU A 152 -5.92 -11.31 0.80
CA LEU A 152 -5.51 -11.46 -0.58
C LEU A 152 -4.05 -11.05 -0.74
N SER A 153 -3.23 -11.93 -1.31
CA SER A 153 -1.91 -11.58 -1.87
C SER A 153 -1.95 -11.71 -3.38
N CYS A 154 -1.54 -10.66 -4.08
CA CYS A 154 -1.68 -10.57 -5.52
C CYS A 154 -0.56 -9.76 -6.19
N SER A 155 -0.43 -9.92 -7.49
CA SER A 155 0.49 -9.12 -8.30
C SER A 155 0.10 -7.65 -8.32
N ALA A 156 1.07 -6.79 -8.57
CA ALA A 156 0.85 -5.35 -8.70
C ALA A 156 -0.22 -5.00 -9.74
N GLY A 157 -0.97 -3.96 -9.47
CA GLY A 157 -2.01 -3.47 -10.37
C GLY A 157 -3.31 -4.26 -10.36
N THR A 158 -3.52 -5.16 -9.41
CA THR A 158 -4.79 -5.86 -9.20
C THR A 158 -5.83 -4.91 -8.61
N TYR A 159 -7.01 -4.85 -9.24
CA TYR A 159 -8.14 -4.04 -8.76
C TYR A 159 -9.06 -4.89 -7.91
N VAL A 160 -8.96 -4.73 -6.60
CA VAL A 160 -9.73 -5.54 -5.63
C VAL A 160 -11.22 -5.23 -5.69
N ARG A 161 -11.60 -3.99 -6.00
CA ARG A 161 -13.02 -3.61 -6.21
C ARG A 161 -13.68 -4.40 -7.34
N THR A 162 -12.97 -4.60 -8.43
CA THR A 162 -13.48 -5.40 -9.55
C THR A 162 -13.55 -6.87 -9.19
N LEU A 163 -12.54 -7.37 -8.48
CA LEU A 163 -12.52 -8.75 -7.99
C LEU A 163 -13.72 -9.04 -7.07
N ALA A 164 -14.08 -8.10 -6.19
CA ALA A 164 -15.28 -8.23 -5.35
C ALA A 164 -16.57 -8.34 -6.15
N LYS A 165 -16.70 -7.58 -7.24
CA LYS A 165 -17.84 -7.72 -8.18
C LYS A 165 -17.89 -9.10 -8.81
N ASP A 166 -16.73 -9.65 -9.19
CA ASP A 166 -16.62 -11.00 -9.73
C ASP A 166 -17.06 -12.06 -8.71
N PHE A 167 -16.74 -11.90 -7.42
CA PHE A 167 -17.24 -12.78 -6.36
C PHE A 167 -18.77 -12.76 -6.30
N GLY A 168 -19.38 -11.60 -6.38
CA GLY A 168 -20.82 -11.46 -6.42
C GLY A 168 -21.46 -12.19 -7.61
N LEU A 169 -20.90 -12.00 -8.80
CA LEU A 169 -21.36 -12.68 -10.01
C LEU A 169 -21.29 -14.20 -9.87
N LEU A 170 -20.20 -14.73 -9.35
CA LEU A 170 -20.00 -16.17 -9.17
C LEU A 170 -20.89 -16.77 -8.07
N LEU A 171 -21.27 -15.98 -7.06
CA LEU A 171 -22.19 -16.37 -5.98
C LEU A 171 -23.66 -16.04 -6.28
N GLY A 172 -23.95 -15.42 -7.42
CA GLY A 172 -25.30 -15.07 -7.81
C GLY A 172 -25.94 -13.97 -6.94
N THR A 173 -25.15 -13.02 -6.44
CA THR A 173 -25.61 -11.94 -5.59
C THR A 173 -24.82 -10.65 -5.87
N SER A 174 -25.32 -9.52 -5.35
CA SER A 174 -24.48 -8.32 -5.27
C SER A 174 -23.34 -8.53 -4.25
N CYS A 175 -22.20 -7.93 -4.51
CA CYS A 175 -21.07 -7.92 -3.59
C CYS A 175 -20.37 -6.58 -3.70
N GLU A 176 -20.23 -5.91 -2.57
CA GLU A 176 -19.55 -4.63 -2.43
C GLU A 176 -18.32 -4.77 -1.52
N LEU A 177 -17.20 -4.24 -1.96
CA LEU A 177 -16.02 -4.08 -1.12
C LEU A 177 -16.19 -2.82 -0.27
N THR A 178 -16.52 -2.99 1.01
CA THR A 178 -16.81 -1.89 1.93
C THR A 178 -15.58 -1.36 2.65
N GLU A 179 -14.60 -2.23 2.88
CA GLU A 179 -13.32 -1.88 3.49
C GLU A 179 -12.18 -2.60 2.77
N LEU A 180 -11.05 -1.91 2.67
CA LEU A 180 -9.84 -2.44 2.09
C LEU A 180 -8.64 -1.85 2.82
N HIS A 181 -7.77 -2.73 3.31
CA HIS A 181 -6.54 -2.37 3.99
C HIS A 181 -5.34 -3.06 3.35
N ARG A 182 -4.35 -2.29 2.90
CA ARG A 182 -3.10 -2.84 2.38
C ARG A 182 -2.09 -3.01 3.50
N SER A 183 -1.77 -4.25 3.84
CA SER A 183 -0.82 -4.59 4.90
C SER A 183 0.61 -4.72 4.42
N HIS A 184 0.82 -5.10 3.15
CA HIS A 184 2.15 -5.32 2.56
C HIS A 184 2.24 -4.75 1.15
N THR A 185 3.41 -4.26 0.79
CA THR A 185 3.80 -3.87 -0.57
C THR A 185 5.25 -4.27 -0.81
N GLY A 186 5.49 -5.23 -1.71
CA GLY A 186 6.81 -5.82 -1.91
C GLY A 186 7.33 -6.43 -0.59
N SER A 187 8.52 -6.03 -0.18
CA SER A 187 9.14 -6.45 1.08
C SER A 187 8.73 -5.61 2.30
N PHE A 188 7.91 -4.56 2.12
CA PHE A 188 7.50 -3.68 3.19
C PHE A 188 6.21 -4.16 3.84
N SER A 189 6.13 -4.06 5.17
CA SER A 189 4.94 -4.37 5.97
C SER A 189 4.46 -3.14 6.75
N GLN A 190 3.19 -3.17 7.17
CA GLN A 190 2.58 -2.08 7.93
C GLN A 190 3.27 -1.77 9.26
N GLU A 191 3.92 -2.76 9.87
CA GLU A 191 4.66 -2.60 11.12
C GLU A 191 5.86 -1.64 10.99
N MET A 192 6.34 -1.45 9.76
CA MET A 192 7.44 -0.53 9.43
C MET A 192 6.94 0.89 9.14
N SER A 193 5.63 1.12 9.15
CA SER A 193 5.03 2.40 8.77
C SER A 193 4.83 3.33 9.96
N CYS A 194 4.72 4.63 9.67
CA CYS A 194 4.29 5.64 10.61
C CYS A 194 2.93 6.23 10.19
N THR A 195 2.22 6.81 11.15
CA THR A 195 1.04 7.62 10.87
C THR A 195 1.44 9.00 10.33
N MET A 196 0.50 9.69 9.68
CA MET A 196 0.72 11.08 9.29
C MET A 196 0.91 12.01 10.49
N GLN A 197 0.30 11.71 11.65
CA GLN A 197 0.52 12.46 12.88
C GLN A 197 1.96 12.29 13.39
N GLN A 198 2.47 11.07 13.40
CA GLN A 198 3.88 10.82 13.77
C GLN A 198 4.85 11.54 12.83
N LEU A 199 4.57 11.56 11.53
CA LEU A 199 5.37 12.32 10.56
C LEU A 199 5.30 13.83 10.83
N ALA A 200 4.12 14.37 11.10
CA ALA A 200 3.93 15.78 11.43
C ALA A 200 4.69 16.18 12.70
N ASP A 201 4.61 15.37 13.75
CA ASP A 201 5.31 15.60 15.01
C ASP A 201 6.83 15.58 14.82
N ALA A 202 7.34 14.61 14.06
CA ALA A 202 8.76 14.50 13.74
C ALA A 202 9.27 15.69 12.91
N ALA A 203 8.50 16.13 11.93
CA ALA A 203 8.80 17.30 11.10
C ALA A 203 8.78 18.58 11.93
N PHE A 204 7.82 18.74 12.85
CA PHE A 204 7.73 19.86 13.77
C PHE A 204 8.97 19.96 14.67
N LEU A 205 9.39 18.85 15.28
CA LEU A 205 10.60 18.82 16.12
C LEU A 205 11.85 19.23 15.33
N TYR A 206 11.94 18.83 14.09
CA TYR A 206 13.05 19.20 13.21
C TYR A 206 13.02 20.69 12.87
N HIS A 207 11.89 21.22 12.41
CA HIS A 207 11.80 22.59 11.92
C HIS A 207 11.84 23.64 13.04
N GLU A 208 11.21 23.35 14.19
CA GLU A 208 11.08 24.33 15.29
C GLU A 208 12.17 24.17 16.37
N HIS A 209 12.72 22.99 16.54
CA HIS A 209 13.67 22.68 17.61
C HIS A 209 15.03 22.16 17.13
N ASP A 210 15.25 22.08 15.82
CA ASP A 210 16.46 21.52 15.20
C ASP A 210 16.80 20.10 15.72
N ASP A 211 15.75 19.34 16.09
CA ASP A 211 15.84 17.97 16.57
C ASP A 211 15.40 16.99 15.47
N ASP A 212 16.37 16.39 14.80
CA ASP A 212 16.14 15.48 13.66
C ASP A 212 15.97 13.99 14.05
N ARG A 213 16.10 13.65 15.33
CA ARG A 213 16.15 12.25 15.78
C ARG A 213 14.88 11.45 15.46
N ALA A 214 13.71 12.05 15.66
CA ALA A 214 12.45 11.39 15.33
C ALA A 214 12.29 11.22 13.83
N LEU A 215 12.61 12.24 13.05
CA LEU A 215 12.47 12.22 11.59
C LEU A 215 13.43 11.21 10.94
N ARG A 216 14.68 11.12 11.42
CA ARG A 216 15.65 10.12 10.97
C ARG A 216 15.14 8.68 11.07
N LYS A 217 14.42 8.35 12.15
CA LYS A 217 13.86 7.01 12.37
C LYS A 217 12.77 6.64 11.37
N LEU A 218 12.11 7.63 10.77
CA LEU A 218 11.01 7.42 9.81
C LEU A 218 11.51 7.30 8.38
N ILE A 219 12.73 7.72 8.08
CA ILE A 219 13.27 7.74 6.72
C ILE A 219 14.27 6.60 6.56
N SER A 220 13.94 5.66 5.67
CA SER A 220 14.88 4.61 5.24
C SER A 220 15.70 5.09 4.06
N PRO A 221 17.03 4.93 4.08
CA PRO A 221 17.86 5.22 2.92
C PRO A 221 17.56 4.27 1.78
N VAL A 222 17.70 4.74 0.57
CA VAL A 222 17.73 3.90 -0.64
C VAL A 222 19.16 3.52 -0.91
N GLU A 223 19.44 2.22 -0.97
CA GLU A 223 20.73 1.65 -1.36
C GLU A 223 20.73 1.21 -2.81
#